data_01b1b04ff9ed851eed046c7ed72235df
#
_entry.id   01b1b04ff9ed851eed046c7ed72235df
#
_cell.length_a   1.000
_cell.length_b   1.000
_cell.length_c   1.000
_cell.angle_alpha   90.00
_cell.angle_beta   90.00
_cell.angle_gamma   90.00
#
_symmetry.space_group_name_H-M   'P 1'
#
loop_
_entity.id
_entity.type
_entity.pdbx_description
1 polymer ?
#
loop_
_entity_poly.entity_id
_entity_poly.type
_entity_poly.pdbx_seq_one_letter_code
_entity_poly.pdbx_strand_id
1 'polypeptide(L)'
;MTFRPIEFFGPELLRIPGQPWGLFGWQGIIPAKAEKMASVCFELMTTKLLNLKEIFDRLEPAKFSEVMEDALLLMLDTIVNEVAMKYMPNVWSGLPKEVKDEVVVIMNIESEQFMETFMEEVKTHIDDILDVKQMTVQACVREKKLVNKIFLECGDKEFTFIRRSGFYFGFLFGLVQMGIYFVYDEAWVLPVAGFMVGWLTNWLALKVIFRPLLPHKFGPITMHGIFLKRQKEVSETFARVNCVEILHTKAIWETILAGPLSPNFFAMLRAHSIVFTEKLVGGMKPFAITAMGSKRFAEMKEEIAKKIAENLPSIMPHSYQYTTDALDMERTIRERMQSLSYAEFEG
;
A
#
# COMPACT_ATOMS: atom_id res chain seq x y z
N MET A 1 3.92 -20.09 -18.94
CA MET A 1 3.35 -20.79 -17.79
C MET A 1 3.56 -20.06 -16.46
N THR A 2 4.65 -19.34 -16.23
CA THR A 2 4.91 -18.65 -14.95
C THR A 2 3.92 -17.51 -14.68
N PHE A 3 3.66 -16.63 -15.64
CA PHE A 3 2.86 -15.41 -15.50
C PHE A 3 1.49 -15.46 -16.17
N ARG A 4 1.24 -16.43 -17.03
CA ARG A 4 -0.02 -16.56 -17.80
C ARG A 4 -0.51 -18.00 -17.84
N PRO A 5 -1.85 -18.24 -17.92
CA PRO A 5 -2.90 -17.22 -17.83
C PRO A 5 -3.00 -16.62 -16.40
N ILE A 6 -3.56 -15.39 -16.30
CA ILE A 6 -3.73 -14.70 -15.00
C ILE A 6 -4.84 -15.35 -14.20
N GLU A 7 -5.96 -15.66 -14.86
CA GLU A 7 -7.04 -16.45 -14.30
C GLU A 7 -6.91 -17.92 -14.67
N PHE A 8 -7.53 -18.81 -13.88
CA PHE A 8 -7.49 -20.24 -14.15
C PHE A 8 -8.20 -20.52 -15.48
N PHE A 9 -7.52 -21.23 -16.36
CA PHE A 9 -8.06 -21.66 -17.65
C PHE A 9 -8.40 -23.14 -17.59
N GLY A 10 -9.69 -23.49 -17.66
CA GLY A 10 -10.19 -24.86 -17.62
C GLY A 10 -11.37 -25.04 -16.67
N PRO A 11 -11.93 -26.27 -16.55
CA PRO A 11 -13.05 -26.57 -15.67
C PRO A 11 -12.66 -26.37 -14.19
N GLU A 12 -13.37 -25.50 -13.47
CA GLU A 12 -13.08 -25.19 -12.05
C GLU A 12 -13.33 -26.38 -11.11
N LEU A 13 -14.20 -27.32 -11.49
CA LEU A 13 -14.55 -28.49 -10.66
C LEU A 13 -13.35 -29.36 -10.25
N LEU A 14 -12.27 -29.31 -10.99
CA LEU A 14 -11.07 -30.14 -10.80
C LEU A 14 -9.82 -29.31 -10.45
N ARG A 15 -10.03 -28.07 -10.02
CA ARG A 15 -8.97 -27.19 -9.58
C ARG A 15 -8.52 -27.55 -8.17
N ILE A 16 -7.21 -27.68 -7.97
CA ILE A 16 -6.61 -27.82 -6.64
C ILE A 16 -6.38 -26.42 -6.06
N PRO A 17 -7.02 -26.06 -4.94
CA PRO A 17 -6.86 -24.74 -4.35
C PRO A 17 -5.40 -24.40 -4.06
N GLY A 18 -4.96 -23.19 -4.43
CA GLY A 18 -3.60 -22.73 -4.21
C GLY A 18 -2.53 -23.37 -5.09
N GLN A 19 -2.91 -24.20 -6.05
CA GLN A 19 -2.00 -24.78 -7.05
C GLN A 19 -2.26 -24.18 -8.45
N PRO A 20 -1.20 -24.11 -9.30
CA PRO A 20 -1.34 -23.56 -10.65
C PRO A 20 -2.03 -24.51 -11.64
N TRP A 21 -2.27 -25.74 -11.29
CA TRP A 21 -2.87 -26.76 -12.18
C TRP A 21 -4.14 -27.38 -11.59
N GLY A 22 -4.94 -27.92 -12.48
CA GLY A 22 -6.07 -28.79 -12.24
C GLY A 22 -6.05 -29.91 -13.26
N LEU A 23 -7.01 -30.86 -13.23
CA LEU A 23 -7.01 -32.05 -14.11
C LEU A 23 -7.03 -31.70 -15.60
N PHE A 24 -7.73 -30.62 -15.99
CA PHE A 24 -7.83 -30.14 -17.37
C PHE A 24 -7.67 -28.61 -17.47
N GLY A 25 -6.80 -28.03 -16.64
CA GLY A 25 -6.60 -26.60 -16.67
C GLY A 25 -5.34 -26.16 -15.93
N TRP A 26 -4.95 -24.91 -16.15
CA TRP A 26 -3.82 -24.30 -15.45
C TRP A 26 -3.99 -22.80 -15.29
N GLN A 27 -3.22 -22.28 -14.36
CA GLN A 27 -3.02 -20.85 -14.11
C GLN A 27 -1.52 -20.59 -14.07
N GLY A 28 -1.08 -19.36 -14.34
CA GLY A 28 0.30 -18.99 -14.09
C GLY A 28 0.71 -19.24 -12.62
N ILE A 29 1.94 -19.66 -12.40
CA ILE A 29 2.43 -19.98 -11.04
C ILE A 29 2.34 -18.76 -10.14
N ILE A 30 2.78 -17.59 -10.61
CA ILE A 30 2.74 -16.33 -9.87
C ILE A 30 1.30 -15.91 -9.53
N PRO A 31 0.37 -15.81 -10.50
CA PRO A 31 -1.03 -15.48 -10.19
C PRO A 31 -1.73 -16.51 -9.28
N ALA A 32 -1.39 -17.79 -9.39
CA ALA A 32 -1.98 -18.83 -8.55
C ALA A 32 -1.54 -18.72 -7.07
N LYS A 33 -0.37 -18.15 -6.82
CA LYS A 33 0.20 -17.96 -5.49
C LYS A 33 0.26 -16.48 -5.08
N ALA A 34 -0.47 -15.61 -5.76
CA ALA A 34 -0.41 -14.16 -5.57
C ALA A 34 -0.61 -13.75 -4.11
N GLU A 35 -1.61 -14.32 -3.43
CA GLU A 35 -1.89 -14.04 -2.01
C GLU A 35 -0.69 -14.38 -1.11
N LYS A 36 -0.14 -15.60 -1.25
CA LYS A 36 1.00 -16.04 -0.45
C LYS A 36 2.24 -15.19 -0.74
N MET A 37 2.51 -14.89 -2.00
CA MET A 37 3.67 -14.09 -2.41
C MET A 37 3.53 -12.65 -1.95
N ALA A 38 2.34 -12.06 -2.08
CA ALA A 38 2.05 -10.74 -1.55
C ALA A 38 2.21 -10.71 -0.03
N SER A 39 1.63 -11.67 0.70
CA SER A 39 1.74 -11.73 2.16
C SER A 39 3.19 -11.79 2.63
N VAL A 40 4.03 -12.65 2.06
CA VAL A 40 5.45 -12.76 2.43
C VAL A 40 6.21 -11.47 2.07
N CYS A 41 6.02 -10.96 0.85
CA CYS A 41 6.69 -9.75 0.38
C CYS A 41 6.36 -8.54 1.27
N PHE A 42 5.07 -8.32 1.56
CA PHE A 42 4.64 -7.18 2.37
C PHE A 42 4.88 -7.37 3.87
N GLU A 43 4.96 -8.59 4.37
CA GLU A 43 5.42 -8.85 5.74
C GLU A 43 6.89 -8.43 5.91
N LEU A 44 7.75 -8.81 4.99
CA LEU A 44 9.16 -8.38 4.98
C LEU A 44 9.26 -6.85 4.81
N MET A 45 8.43 -6.28 3.95
CA MET A 45 8.40 -4.84 3.72
C MET A 45 8.00 -4.08 5.00
N THR A 46 6.94 -4.47 5.68
CA THR A 46 6.47 -3.80 6.90
C THR A 46 7.37 -4.05 8.11
N THR A 47 8.07 -5.19 8.19
CA THR A 47 8.99 -5.47 9.30
C THR A 47 10.37 -4.86 9.12
N LYS A 48 10.88 -4.77 7.88
CA LYS A 48 12.26 -4.34 7.59
C LYS A 48 12.38 -3.00 6.86
N LEU A 49 11.41 -2.66 6.03
CA LEU A 49 11.53 -1.49 5.14
C LEU A 49 10.63 -0.31 5.55
N LEU A 50 9.46 -0.57 6.12
CA LEU A 50 8.49 0.46 6.46
C LEU A 50 8.21 0.48 7.96
N ASN A 51 8.55 1.58 8.61
CA ASN A 51 8.05 1.91 9.92
C ASN A 51 7.01 3.01 9.75
N LEU A 52 5.72 2.67 9.94
CA LEU A 52 4.62 3.61 9.69
C LEU A 52 4.72 4.86 10.56
N LYS A 53 5.05 4.71 11.84
CA LYS A 53 5.23 5.86 12.75
C LYS A 53 6.28 6.82 12.22
N GLU A 54 7.48 6.31 11.88
CA GLU A 54 8.56 7.14 11.36
C GLU A 54 8.19 7.86 10.05
N ILE A 55 7.42 7.19 9.19
CA ILE A 55 6.99 7.77 7.92
C ILE A 55 5.93 8.85 8.15
N PHE A 56 4.93 8.56 8.98
CA PHE A 56 3.87 9.52 9.32
C PHE A 56 4.36 10.66 10.21
N ASP A 57 5.43 10.48 10.98
CA ASP A 57 6.09 11.57 11.74
C ASP A 57 6.62 12.69 10.85
N ARG A 58 6.85 12.43 9.57
CA ARG A 58 7.25 13.45 8.58
C ARG A 58 6.09 14.37 8.17
N LEU A 59 4.84 13.96 8.39
CA LEU A 59 3.69 14.84 8.19
C LEU A 59 3.74 15.95 9.24
N GLU A 60 3.80 17.18 8.79
CA GLU A 60 3.69 18.37 9.63
C GLU A 60 2.20 18.74 9.76
N PRO A 61 1.59 18.64 10.95
CA PRO A 61 0.16 18.91 11.14
C PRO A 61 -0.25 20.29 10.69
N ALA A 62 0.57 21.33 10.96
CA ALA A 62 0.33 22.69 10.54
C ALA A 62 0.26 22.83 9.01
N LYS A 63 1.19 22.21 8.27
CA LYS A 63 1.14 22.24 6.79
C LYS A 63 -0.03 21.42 6.23
N PHE A 64 -0.39 20.33 6.90
CA PHE A 64 -1.56 19.57 6.51
C PHE A 64 -2.83 20.40 6.70
N SER A 65 -2.95 21.13 7.81
CA SER A 65 -4.04 22.06 8.08
C SER A 65 -4.12 23.17 7.01
N GLU A 66 -2.98 23.81 6.70
CA GLU A 66 -2.88 24.85 5.67
C GLU A 66 -3.37 24.36 4.29
N VAL A 67 -2.96 23.18 3.87
CA VAL A 67 -3.37 22.61 2.57
C VAL A 67 -4.86 22.26 2.53
N MET A 68 -5.45 21.93 3.67
CA MET A 68 -6.86 21.55 3.80
C MET A 68 -7.78 22.74 4.12
N GLU A 69 -7.24 23.90 4.46
CA GLU A 69 -7.96 25.07 5.03
C GLU A 69 -9.20 25.43 4.22
N ASP A 70 -9.04 25.77 2.96
CA ASP A 70 -10.16 26.24 2.12
C ASP A 70 -11.28 25.18 2.01
N ALA A 71 -10.91 23.92 1.77
CA ALA A 71 -11.86 22.83 1.62
C ALA A 71 -12.55 22.48 2.95
N LEU A 72 -11.80 22.54 4.05
CA LEU A 72 -12.30 22.29 5.39
C LEU A 72 -13.28 23.37 5.82
N LEU A 73 -12.94 24.65 5.62
CA LEU A 73 -13.80 25.79 5.96
C LEU A 73 -15.12 25.76 5.19
N LEU A 74 -15.06 25.50 3.88
CA LEU A 74 -16.28 25.39 3.05
C LEU A 74 -17.20 24.26 3.54
N MET A 75 -16.59 23.10 3.89
CA MET A 75 -17.32 21.97 4.44
C MET A 75 -17.94 22.31 5.80
N LEU A 76 -17.17 22.91 6.70
CA LEU A 76 -17.63 23.29 8.05
C LEU A 76 -18.72 24.36 8.00
N ASP A 77 -18.58 25.39 7.16
CA ASP A 77 -19.61 26.42 6.98
C ASP A 77 -20.95 25.82 6.54
N THR A 78 -20.88 24.88 5.56
CA THR A 78 -22.07 24.16 5.11
C THR A 78 -22.71 23.37 6.25
N ILE A 79 -21.92 22.61 7.01
CA ILE A 79 -22.40 21.78 8.12
C ILE A 79 -22.99 22.63 9.24
N VAL A 80 -22.30 23.71 9.63
CA VAL A 80 -22.75 24.60 10.70
C VAL A 80 -24.06 25.29 10.32
N ASN A 81 -24.18 25.80 9.10
CA ASN A 81 -25.41 26.41 8.61
C ASN A 81 -26.58 25.41 8.60
N GLU A 82 -26.39 24.21 8.06
CA GLU A 82 -27.44 23.18 8.05
C GLU A 82 -27.88 22.77 9.45
N VAL A 83 -26.93 22.53 10.35
CA VAL A 83 -27.23 22.05 11.71
C VAL A 83 -27.83 23.18 12.54
N ALA A 84 -27.34 24.41 12.42
CA ALA A 84 -27.94 25.59 13.09
C ALA A 84 -29.38 25.82 12.64
N MET A 85 -29.67 25.71 11.34
CA MET A 85 -31.04 25.81 10.81
C MET A 85 -31.93 24.66 11.31
N LYS A 86 -31.41 23.47 11.53
CA LYS A 86 -32.17 22.30 12.05
C LYS A 86 -32.52 22.47 13.55
N TYR A 87 -31.57 22.90 14.35
CA TYR A 87 -31.69 22.90 15.82
C TYR A 87 -32.18 24.25 16.38
N MET A 88 -31.86 25.37 15.70
CA MET A 88 -32.18 26.74 16.15
C MET A 88 -32.65 27.62 14.98
N PRO A 89 -33.68 27.26 14.19
CA PRO A 89 -34.04 27.97 12.97
C PRO A 89 -34.36 29.44 13.23
N ASN A 90 -35.16 29.76 14.24
CA ASN A 90 -35.57 31.13 14.56
C ASN A 90 -34.41 32.01 15.07
N VAL A 91 -33.47 31.41 15.81
CA VAL A 91 -32.30 32.14 16.32
C VAL A 91 -31.32 32.38 15.16
N TRP A 92 -30.97 31.32 14.40
CA TRP A 92 -29.98 31.39 13.33
C TRP A 92 -30.43 32.33 12.17
N SER A 93 -31.70 32.24 11.77
CA SER A 93 -32.23 33.13 10.72
C SER A 93 -32.32 34.59 11.17
N GLY A 94 -32.55 34.85 12.45
CA GLY A 94 -32.62 36.17 13.02
C GLY A 94 -31.28 36.83 13.37
N LEU A 95 -30.15 36.11 13.27
CA LEU A 95 -28.84 36.67 13.55
C LEU A 95 -28.44 37.71 12.50
N PRO A 96 -27.91 38.88 12.89
CA PRO A 96 -27.29 39.84 12.00
C PRO A 96 -26.14 39.21 11.22
N LYS A 97 -25.86 39.73 10.03
CA LYS A 97 -24.78 39.20 9.16
C LYS A 97 -23.42 39.28 9.85
N GLU A 98 -23.19 40.39 10.59
CA GLU A 98 -21.95 40.62 11.31
C GLU A 98 -21.65 39.52 12.33
N VAL A 99 -22.67 38.99 13.02
CA VAL A 99 -22.54 37.89 13.99
C VAL A 99 -22.24 36.57 13.28
N LYS A 100 -22.85 36.33 12.09
CA LYS A 100 -22.52 35.14 11.28
C LYS A 100 -21.09 35.20 10.74
N ASP A 101 -20.64 36.37 10.31
CA ASP A 101 -19.26 36.60 9.86
C ASP A 101 -18.27 36.38 11.01
N GLU A 102 -18.64 36.76 12.27
CA GLU A 102 -17.83 36.46 13.46
C GLU A 102 -17.73 34.92 13.74
N VAL A 103 -18.82 34.18 13.55
CA VAL A 103 -18.79 32.70 13.67
C VAL A 103 -17.84 32.10 12.63
N VAL A 104 -17.82 32.62 11.40
CA VAL A 104 -16.89 32.16 10.36
C VAL A 104 -15.42 32.42 10.77
N VAL A 105 -15.14 33.61 11.36
CA VAL A 105 -13.79 33.92 11.85
C VAL A 105 -13.36 32.96 12.97
N ILE A 106 -14.22 32.70 13.96
CA ILE A 106 -13.95 31.75 15.03
C ILE A 106 -13.77 30.36 14.45
N MET A 107 -14.61 29.97 13.51
CA MET A 107 -14.54 28.67 12.84
C MET A 107 -13.20 28.49 12.11
N ASN A 108 -12.68 29.54 11.48
CA ASN A 108 -11.37 29.50 10.83
C ASN A 108 -10.26 29.21 11.84
N ILE A 109 -10.21 29.99 12.92
CA ILE A 109 -9.18 29.81 13.97
C ILE A 109 -9.27 28.43 14.63
N GLU A 110 -10.47 27.99 15.00
CA GLU A 110 -10.66 26.71 15.69
C GLU A 110 -10.49 25.51 14.75
N SER A 111 -10.73 25.66 13.43
CA SER A 111 -10.54 24.58 12.46
C SER A 111 -9.07 24.26 12.21
N GLU A 112 -8.18 25.25 12.25
CA GLU A 112 -6.75 25.06 12.19
C GLU A 112 -6.28 24.20 13.38
N GLN A 113 -6.62 24.64 14.60
CA GLN A 113 -6.27 23.90 15.80
C GLN A 113 -6.91 22.50 15.87
N PHE A 114 -8.14 22.37 15.41
CA PHE A 114 -8.84 21.08 15.29
C PHE A 114 -8.04 20.12 14.37
N MET A 115 -7.66 20.58 13.18
CA MET A 115 -6.95 19.74 12.22
C MET A 115 -5.55 19.38 12.71
N GLU A 116 -4.82 20.33 13.30
CA GLU A 116 -3.50 20.07 13.86
C GLU A 116 -3.52 19.02 14.99
N THR A 117 -4.42 19.20 15.96
CA THR A 117 -4.53 18.26 17.10
C THR A 117 -5.04 16.90 16.66
N PHE A 118 -5.96 16.85 15.70
CA PHE A 118 -6.45 15.62 15.14
C PHE A 118 -5.35 14.86 14.37
N MET A 119 -4.58 15.56 13.53
CA MET A 119 -3.48 14.93 12.78
C MET A 119 -2.36 14.44 13.67
N GLU A 120 -2.08 15.12 14.80
CA GLU A 120 -1.10 14.65 15.78
C GLU A 120 -1.56 13.33 16.44
N GLU A 121 -2.85 13.20 16.74
CA GLU A 121 -3.41 11.95 17.26
C GLU A 121 -3.40 10.84 16.19
N VAL A 122 -3.72 11.15 14.93
CA VAL A 122 -3.60 10.23 13.79
C VAL A 122 -2.17 9.69 13.66
N LYS A 123 -1.15 10.54 13.72
CA LYS A 123 0.27 10.12 13.69
C LYS A 123 0.61 9.18 14.84
N THR A 124 0.18 9.52 16.05
CA THR A 124 0.48 8.74 17.25
C THR A 124 -0.13 7.34 17.20
N HIS A 125 -1.36 7.23 16.66
CA HIS A 125 -2.15 5.99 16.60
C HIS A 125 -2.25 5.39 15.19
N ILE A 126 -1.27 5.66 14.34
CA ILE A 126 -1.33 5.22 12.93
C ILE A 126 -1.45 3.70 12.78
N ASP A 127 -0.80 2.94 13.65
CA ASP A 127 -0.85 1.47 13.63
C ASP A 127 -2.24 0.93 14.03
N ASP A 128 -3.05 1.71 14.74
CA ASP A 128 -4.40 1.34 15.16
C ASP A 128 -5.46 1.64 14.10
N ILE A 129 -5.12 2.44 13.07
CA ILE A 129 -6.04 2.90 12.03
C ILE A 129 -5.66 2.47 10.61
N LEU A 130 -4.42 1.98 10.41
CA LEU A 130 -3.91 1.58 9.09
C LEU A 130 -3.16 0.25 9.16
N ASP A 131 -3.71 -0.79 8.54
CA ASP A 131 -3.02 -2.07 8.28
C ASP A 131 -2.53 -2.11 6.82
N VAL A 132 -1.29 -1.67 6.59
CA VAL A 132 -0.67 -1.67 5.26
C VAL A 132 -0.51 -3.08 4.69
N LYS A 133 -0.21 -4.09 5.54
CA LYS A 133 -0.09 -5.48 5.10
C LYS A 133 -1.42 -5.97 4.52
N GLN A 134 -2.51 -5.80 5.25
CA GLN A 134 -3.82 -6.23 4.79
C GLN A 134 -4.25 -5.46 3.53
N MET A 135 -4.04 -4.14 3.49
CA MET A 135 -4.33 -3.29 2.34
C MET A 135 -3.64 -3.82 1.07
N THR A 136 -2.34 -4.08 1.17
CA THR A 136 -1.53 -4.50 0.02
C THR A 136 -1.83 -5.93 -0.43
N VAL A 137 -2.05 -6.84 0.51
CA VAL A 137 -2.46 -8.22 0.19
C VAL A 137 -3.82 -8.22 -0.51
N GLN A 138 -4.81 -7.46 -0.01
CA GLN A 138 -6.12 -7.35 -0.64
C GLN A 138 -6.04 -6.76 -2.05
N ALA A 139 -5.22 -5.72 -2.26
CA ALA A 139 -4.99 -5.15 -3.58
C ALA A 139 -4.42 -6.19 -4.56
N CYS A 140 -3.41 -6.95 -4.15
CA CYS A 140 -2.79 -8.00 -4.94
C CYS A 140 -3.71 -9.20 -5.22
N VAL A 141 -4.58 -9.56 -4.29
CA VAL A 141 -5.57 -10.64 -4.47
C VAL A 141 -6.66 -10.19 -5.44
N ARG A 142 -7.17 -8.97 -5.28
CA ARG A 142 -8.17 -8.38 -6.18
C ARG A 142 -7.63 -8.23 -7.61
N GLU A 143 -6.39 -7.79 -7.73
CA GLU A 143 -5.75 -7.59 -9.03
C GLU A 143 -4.41 -8.34 -9.12
N LYS A 144 -4.46 -9.62 -9.44
CA LYS A 144 -3.27 -10.51 -9.60
C LYS A 144 -2.24 -10.01 -10.62
N LYS A 145 -2.66 -9.08 -11.51
CA LYS A 145 -1.75 -8.41 -12.45
C LYS A 145 -0.68 -7.58 -11.75
N LEU A 146 -0.99 -7.00 -10.57
CA LEU A 146 -0.05 -6.21 -9.80
C LEU A 146 1.16 -7.05 -9.38
N VAL A 147 0.91 -8.23 -8.83
CA VAL A 147 1.99 -9.17 -8.46
C VAL A 147 2.84 -9.53 -9.68
N ASN A 148 2.19 -9.87 -10.80
CA ASN A 148 2.92 -10.15 -12.04
C ASN A 148 3.78 -8.95 -12.48
N LYS A 149 3.26 -7.73 -12.39
CA LYS A 149 3.96 -6.51 -12.79
C LYS A 149 5.21 -6.29 -11.94
N ILE A 150 5.10 -6.42 -10.61
CA ILE A 150 6.23 -6.29 -9.69
C ILE A 150 7.33 -7.29 -10.08
N PHE A 151 6.99 -8.58 -10.22
CA PHE A 151 7.96 -9.62 -10.55
C PHE A 151 8.59 -9.44 -11.93
N LEU A 152 7.79 -9.04 -12.94
CA LEU A 152 8.30 -8.84 -14.30
C LEU A 152 9.23 -7.64 -14.40
N GLU A 153 8.88 -6.51 -13.77
CA GLU A 153 9.72 -5.32 -13.84
C GLU A 153 11.00 -5.47 -13.02
N CYS A 154 10.93 -6.07 -11.82
CA CYS A 154 12.10 -6.29 -10.98
C CYS A 154 13.04 -7.38 -11.55
N GLY A 155 12.48 -8.46 -12.13
CA GLY A 155 13.20 -9.65 -12.57
C GLY A 155 13.43 -9.75 -14.08
N ASP A 156 13.19 -8.73 -14.89
CA ASP A 156 13.24 -8.79 -16.35
C ASP A 156 14.57 -9.36 -16.90
N LYS A 157 15.70 -8.90 -16.35
CA LYS A 157 17.03 -9.36 -16.79
C LYS A 157 17.28 -10.80 -16.38
N GLU A 158 16.82 -11.22 -15.19
CA GLU A 158 16.94 -12.59 -14.70
C GLU A 158 16.07 -13.54 -15.52
N PHE A 159 14.84 -13.18 -15.85
CA PHE A 159 14.00 -13.98 -16.74
C PHE A 159 14.58 -14.09 -18.15
N THR A 160 15.18 -13.03 -18.64
CA THR A 160 15.90 -13.04 -19.93
C THR A 160 17.13 -13.94 -19.86
N PHE A 161 17.88 -13.89 -18.75
CA PHE A 161 19.01 -14.80 -18.50
C PHE A 161 18.55 -16.26 -18.45
N ILE A 162 17.51 -16.59 -17.67
CA ILE A 162 16.96 -17.97 -17.59
C ILE A 162 16.59 -18.49 -18.97
N ARG A 163 15.91 -17.68 -19.78
CA ARG A 163 15.50 -18.06 -21.14
C ARG A 163 16.71 -18.35 -22.04
N ARG A 164 17.75 -17.49 -21.98
CA ARG A 164 18.97 -17.65 -22.78
C ARG A 164 19.84 -18.80 -22.28
N SER A 165 20.02 -18.90 -20.97
CA SER A 165 20.82 -19.99 -20.36
C SER A 165 20.22 -21.36 -20.64
N GLY A 166 18.88 -21.47 -20.66
CA GLY A 166 18.19 -22.71 -21.05
C GLY A 166 18.57 -23.17 -22.47
N PHE A 167 18.71 -22.24 -23.42
CA PHE A 167 19.16 -22.55 -24.75
C PHE A 167 20.63 -23.00 -24.78
N TYR A 168 21.54 -22.24 -24.15
CA TYR A 168 22.97 -22.56 -24.18
C TYR A 168 23.30 -23.84 -23.41
N PHE A 169 22.78 -23.98 -22.20
CA PHE A 169 23.03 -25.18 -21.40
C PHE A 169 22.31 -26.39 -21.97
N GLY A 170 21.08 -26.21 -22.45
CA GLY A 170 20.34 -27.29 -23.11
C GLY A 170 21.05 -27.80 -24.37
N PHE A 171 21.62 -26.92 -25.18
CA PHE A 171 22.41 -27.29 -26.35
C PHE A 171 23.68 -28.04 -25.96
N LEU A 172 24.46 -27.52 -24.98
CA LEU A 172 25.69 -28.13 -24.51
C LEU A 172 25.44 -29.52 -23.94
N PHE A 173 24.46 -29.65 -23.06
CA PHE A 173 24.11 -30.95 -22.47
C PHE A 173 23.47 -31.91 -23.47
N GLY A 174 22.75 -31.36 -24.47
CA GLY A 174 22.22 -32.15 -25.57
C GLY A 174 23.31 -32.78 -26.43
N LEU A 175 24.43 -32.09 -26.67
CA LEU A 175 25.59 -32.65 -27.35
C LEU A 175 26.21 -33.80 -26.55
N VAL A 176 26.33 -33.63 -25.22
CA VAL A 176 26.83 -34.69 -24.34
C VAL A 176 25.90 -35.91 -24.37
N GLN A 177 24.57 -35.66 -24.29
CA GLN A 177 23.55 -36.71 -24.38
C GLN A 177 23.61 -37.44 -25.72
N MET A 178 23.82 -36.73 -26.82
CA MET A 178 23.98 -37.34 -28.13
C MET A 178 25.20 -38.26 -28.18
N GLY A 179 26.32 -37.84 -27.59
CA GLY A 179 27.51 -38.68 -27.48
C GLY A 179 27.28 -39.93 -26.64
N ILE A 180 26.57 -39.85 -25.53
CA ILE A 180 26.21 -41.00 -24.68
C ILE A 180 25.30 -41.96 -25.47
N TYR A 181 24.28 -41.43 -26.17
CA TYR A 181 23.36 -42.25 -26.95
C TYR A 181 24.03 -42.95 -28.12
N PHE A 182 25.04 -42.30 -28.71
CA PHE A 182 25.83 -42.93 -29.77
C PHE A 182 26.60 -44.18 -29.33
N VAL A 183 27.04 -44.19 -28.06
CA VAL A 183 27.79 -45.36 -27.47
C VAL A 183 26.82 -46.38 -26.84
N TYR A 184 25.68 -45.91 -26.32
CA TYR A 184 24.72 -46.76 -25.60
C TYR A 184 23.29 -46.45 -26.11
N ASP A 185 22.88 -47.22 -27.13
CA ASP A 185 21.61 -47.01 -27.88
C ASP A 185 20.44 -47.76 -27.21
N GLU A 186 20.08 -47.30 -25.98
CA GLU A 186 18.93 -47.83 -25.25
C GLU A 186 17.85 -46.75 -25.09
N ALA A 187 16.59 -47.05 -25.42
CA ALA A 187 15.50 -46.10 -25.48
C ALA A 187 15.23 -45.36 -24.14
N TRP A 188 15.48 -45.98 -23.00
CA TRP A 188 15.30 -45.38 -21.67
C TRP A 188 16.32 -44.28 -21.35
N VAL A 189 17.46 -44.26 -22.04
CA VAL A 189 18.53 -43.27 -21.85
C VAL A 189 18.00 -41.85 -22.16
N LEU A 190 17.18 -41.71 -23.20
CA LEU A 190 16.66 -40.41 -23.62
C LEU A 190 15.78 -39.73 -22.57
N PRO A 191 14.75 -40.39 -21.99
CA PRO A 191 13.93 -39.73 -20.96
C PRO A 191 14.69 -39.45 -19.67
N VAL A 192 15.61 -40.36 -19.25
CA VAL A 192 16.43 -40.16 -18.03
C VAL A 192 17.42 -39.01 -18.20
N ALA A 193 18.16 -39.00 -19.32
CA ALA A 193 19.08 -37.92 -19.63
C ALA A 193 18.34 -36.58 -19.81
N GLY A 194 17.18 -36.55 -20.48
CA GLY A 194 16.34 -35.35 -20.62
C GLY A 194 15.89 -34.79 -19.27
N PHE A 195 15.49 -35.66 -18.34
CA PHE A 195 15.15 -35.24 -16.97
C PHE A 195 16.34 -34.62 -16.24
N MET A 196 17.51 -35.31 -16.29
CA MET A 196 18.74 -34.83 -15.66
C MET A 196 19.21 -33.49 -16.23
N VAL A 197 19.18 -33.33 -17.57
CA VAL A 197 19.55 -32.09 -18.24
C VAL A 197 18.61 -30.96 -17.81
N GLY A 198 17.31 -31.20 -17.81
CA GLY A 198 16.31 -30.19 -17.39
C GLY A 198 16.51 -29.77 -15.93
N TRP A 199 16.72 -30.72 -15.04
CA TRP A 199 16.98 -30.45 -13.61
C TRP A 199 18.29 -29.68 -13.41
N LEU A 200 19.37 -30.13 -14.03
CA LEU A 200 20.71 -29.53 -13.89
C LEU A 200 20.77 -28.13 -14.47
N THR A 201 20.13 -27.90 -15.63
CA THR A 201 20.04 -26.58 -16.24
C THR A 201 19.29 -25.58 -15.34
N ASN A 202 18.16 -26.01 -14.78
CA ASN A 202 17.38 -25.16 -13.88
C ASN A 202 18.14 -24.87 -12.58
N TRP A 203 18.77 -25.90 -11.96
CA TRP A 203 19.58 -25.74 -10.76
C TRP A 203 20.77 -24.79 -10.99
N LEU A 204 21.46 -24.93 -12.12
CA LEU A 204 22.61 -24.10 -12.45
C LEU A 204 22.18 -22.64 -12.71
N ALA A 205 21.07 -22.43 -13.41
CA ALA A 205 20.54 -21.10 -13.68
C ALA A 205 20.19 -20.37 -12.37
N LEU A 206 19.47 -21.01 -11.46
CA LEU A 206 19.15 -20.43 -10.16
C LEU A 206 20.41 -20.15 -9.33
N LYS A 207 21.38 -21.06 -9.35
CA LYS A 207 22.64 -20.88 -8.63
C LYS A 207 23.44 -19.68 -9.14
N VAL A 208 23.47 -19.44 -10.44
CA VAL A 208 24.17 -18.29 -11.04
C VAL A 208 23.43 -16.96 -10.74
N ILE A 209 22.11 -16.99 -10.65
CA ILE A 209 21.31 -15.78 -10.34
C ILE A 209 21.54 -15.32 -8.91
N PHE A 210 21.55 -16.25 -7.93
CA PHE A 210 21.57 -15.92 -6.51
C PHE A 210 22.91 -16.18 -5.82
N ARG A 211 23.86 -16.85 -6.44
CA ARG A 211 25.16 -17.22 -5.85
C ARG A 211 26.34 -16.80 -6.73
N PRO A 212 27.50 -16.47 -6.13
CA PRO A 212 27.75 -16.33 -4.69
C PRO A 212 27.13 -15.06 -4.10
N LEU A 213 26.81 -15.08 -2.79
CA LEU A 213 26.27 -13.92 -2.05
C LEU A 213 27.25 -12.75 -2.00
N LEU A 214 28.52 -13.05 -1.77
CA LEU A 214 29.59 -12.07 -1.74
C LEU A 214 30.39 -12.12 -3.06
N PRO A 215 30.83 -11.00 -3.58
CA PRO A 215 31.63 -10.94 -4.79
C PRO A 215 32.95 -11.70 -4.58
N HIS A 216 33.16 -12.81 -5.29
CA HIS A 216 34.40 -13.59 -5.31
C HIS A 216 35.18 -13.24 -6.56
N LYS A 217 36.42 -12.79 -6.37
CA LYS A 217 37.36 -12.51 -7.48
C LYS A 217 38.08 -13.80 -7.89
N PHE A 218 37.83 -14.25 -9.10
CA PHE A 218 38.56 -15.37 -9.72
C PHE A 218 39.41 -14.81 -10.87
N GLY A 219 40.64 -14.37 -10.57
CA GLY A 219 41.48 -13.66 -11.52
C GLY A 219 40.83 -12.33 -11.97
N PRO A 220 40.69 -12.11 -13.29
CA PRO A 220 40.05 -10.89 -13.82
C PRO A 220 38.50 -10.90 -13.72
N ILE A 221 37.90 -12.05 -13.36
CA ILE A 221 36.44 -12.23 -13.34
C ILE A 221 35.93 -12.12 -11.90
N THR A 222 34.99 -11.23 -11.67
CA THR A 222 34.26 -11.15 -10.39
C THR A 222 32.97 -11.95 -10.50
N MET A 223 32.91 -13.08 -9.79
CA MET A 223 31.68 -13.86 -9.67
C MET A 223 30.82 -13.32 -8.54
N HIS A 224 29.60 -12.90 -8.86
CA HIS A 224 28.58 -12.42 -7.94
C HIS A 224 27.22 -12.79 -8.52
N GLY A 225 26.25 -13.14 -7.70
CA GLY A 225 24.89 -13.43 -8.15
C GLY A 225 24.34 -12.31 -9.02
N ILE A 226 23.79 -12.64 -10.18
CA ILE A 226 23.34 -11.65 -11.18
C ILE A 226 22.29 -10.71 -10.56
N PHE A 227 21.34 -11.25 -9.81
CA PHE A 227 20.29 -10.50 -9.11
C PHE A 227 20.90 -9.60 -8.03
N LEU A 228 21.80 -10.11 -7.21
CA LEU A 228 22.44 -9.39 -6.12
C LEU A 228 23.29 -8.20 -6.62
N LYS A 229 23.96 -8.39 -7.75
CA LYS A 229 24.73 -7.30 -8.41
C LYS A 229 23.85 -6.12 -8.78
N ARG A 230 22.56 -6.36 -9.01
CA ARG A 230 21.59 -5.34 -9.42
C ARG A 230 20.75 -4.81 -8.26
N GLN A 231 21.12 -5.07 -7.01
CA GLN A 231 20.37 -4.64 -5.83
C GLN A 231 19.88 -3.18 -5.94
N LYS A 232 20.74 -2.26 -6.36
CA LYS A 232 20.39 -0.84 -6.51
C LYS A 232 19.25 -0.63 -7.53
N GLU A 233 19.40 -1.20 -8.73
CA GLU A 233 18.42 -1.09 -9.82
C GLU A 233 17.08 -1.76 -9.45
N VAL A 234 17.16 -2.95 -8.84
CA VAL A 234 15.97 -3.68 -8.39
C VAL A 234 15.25 -2.91 -7.28
N SER A 235 15.97 -2.33 -6.33
CA SER A 235 15.39 -1.51 -5.26
C SER A 235 14.67 -0.27 -5.79
N GLU A 236 15.25 0.42 -6.78
CA GLU A 236 14.61 1.56 -7.45
C GLU A 236 13.31 1.14 -8.15
N THR A 237 13.37 0.06 -8.93
CA THR A 237 12.19 -0.45 -9.65
C THR A 237 11.11 -0.93 -8.69
N PHE A 238 11.50 -1.69 -7.65
CA PHE A 238 10.56 -2.21 -6.66
C PHE A 238 9.86 -1.08 -5.89
N ALA A 239 10.62 -0.09 -5.40
CA ALA A 239 10.06 1.06 -4.68
C ALA A 239 9.07 1.81 -5.57
N ARG A 240 9.47 2.16 -6.79
CA ARG A 240 8.63 2.87 -7.75
C ARG A 240 7.32 2.12 -8.06
N VAL A 241 7.42 0.84 -8.42
CA VAL A 241 6.24 0.05 -8.81
C VAL A 241 5.27 -0.10 -7.63
N ASN A 242 5.79 -0.37 -6.42
CA ASN A 242 4.92 -0.51 -5.26
C ASN A 242 4.25 0.81 -4.86
N CYS A 243 4.97 1.94 -4.89
CA CYS A 243 4.38 3.24 -4.55
C CYS A 243 3.38 3.73 -5.58
N VAL A 244 3.62 3.47 -6.87
CA VAL A 244 2.69 3.89 -7.94
C VAL A 244 1.44 3.02 -7.99
N GLU A 245 1.57 1.71 -7.82
CA GLU A 245 0.47 0.78 -8.06
C GLU A 245 -0.30 0.39 -6.78
N ILE A 246 0.34 0.42 -5.61
CA ILE A 246 -0.23 -0.14 -4.38
C ILE A 246 -0.23 0.88 -3.24
N LEU A 247 0.94 1.45 -2.92
CA LEU A 247 1.13 2.31 -1.75
C LEU A 247 0.94 3.81 -2.06
N HIS A 248 0.14 4.13 -3.07
CA HIS A 248 -0.15 5.53 -3.36
C HIS A 248 -1.08 6.15 -2.31
N THR A 249 -0.91 7.44 -2.07
CA THR A 249 -1.58 8.20 -1.00
C THR A 249 -3.10 8.03 -1.00
N LYS A 250 -3.71 7.98 -2.18
CA LYS A 250 -5.15 7.74 -2.30
C LYS A 250 -5.56 6.39 -1.68
N ALA A 251 -4.83 5.30 -1.96
CA ALA A 251 -5.14 3.98 -1.40
C ALA A 251 -4.95 3.94 0.12
N ILE A 252 -3.94 4.66 0.64
CA ILE A 252 -3.70 4.80 2.08
C ILE A 252 -4.90 5.46 2.74
N TRP A 253 -5.33 6.64 2.26
CA TRP A 253 -6.48 7.33 2.82
C TRP A 253 -7.79 6.56 2.64
N GLU A 254 -8.02 5.93 1.48
CA GLU A 254 -9.18 5.05 1.29
C GLU A 254 -9.21 3.90 2.30
N THR A 255 -8.04 3.35 2.65
CA THR A 255 -7.94 2.29 3.66
C THR A 255 -8.21 2.80 5.07
N ILE A 256 -7.72 3.98 5.42
CA ILE A 256 -8.01 4.64 6.70
C ILE A 256 -9.52 4.93 6.83
N LEU A 257 -10.12 5.44 5.75
CA LEU A 257 -11.54 5.88 5.75
C LEU A 257 -12.55 4.74 5.58
N ALA A 258 -12.20 3.66 4.89
CA ALA A 258 -13.15 2.59 4.56
C ALA A 258 -12.62 1.17 4.83
N GLY A 259 -11.43 1.03 5.36
CA GLY A 259 -10.83 -0.25 5.72
C GLY A 259 -11.36 -0.82 7.05
N PRO A 260 -10.87 -2.00 7.45
CA PRO A 260 -11.34 -2.69 8.65
C PRO A 260 -11.11 -1.91 9.96
N LEU A 261 -10.09 -1.04 10.00
CA LEU A 261 -9.73 -0.23 11.16
C LEU A 261 -10.36 1.18 11.13
N SER A 262 -11.15 1.51 10.10
CA SER A 262 -11.83 2.81 9.99
C SER A 262 -12.70 3.19 11.19
N PRO A 263 -13.35 2.25 11.94
CA PRO A 263 -14.08 2.63 13.13
C PRO A 263 -13.22 3.36 14.19
N ASN A 264 -11.94 3.00 14.32
CA ASN A 264 -11.01 3.66 15.24
C ASN A 264 -10.73 5.09 14.79
N PHE A 265 -10.46 5.30 13.51
CA PHE A 265 -10.29 6.63 12.93
C PHE A 265 -11.51 7.53 13.15
N PHE A 266 -12.70 7.01 12.87
CA PHE A 266 -13.93 7.80 13.06
C PHE A 266 -14.27 8.04 14.53
N ALA A 267 -13.87 7.16 15.44
CA ALA A 267 -14.00 7.40 16.88
C ALA A 267 -13.13 8.58 17.34
N MET A 268 -11.87 8.64 16.87
CA MET A 268 -10.97 9.76 17.11
C MET A 268 -11.51 11.06 16.51
N LEU A 269 -11.91 11.03 15.24
CA LEU A 269 -12.49 12.18 14.55
C LEU A 269 -13.73 12.72 15.27
N ARG A 270 -14.61 11.83 15.73
CA ARG A 270 -15.80 12.21 16.51
C ARG A 270 -15.44 12.91 17.81
N ALA A 271 -14.46 12.41 18.56
CA ALA A 271 -14.01 13.03 19.80
C ALA A 271 -13.49 14.45 19.56
N HIS A 272 -12.62 14.66 18.58
CA HIS A 272 -12.11 15.97 18.20
C HIS A 272 -13.21 16.91 17.68
N SER A 273 -14.16 16.38 16.89
CA SER A 273 -15.29 17.17 16.37
C SER A 273 -16.23 17.68 17.46
N ILE A 274 -16.43 16.92 18.53
CA ILE A 274 -17.20 17.34 19.71
C ILE A 274 -16.49 18.49 20.43
N VAL A 275 -15.18 18.38 20.64
CA VAL A 275 -14.36 19.44 21.26
C VAL A 275 -14.35 20.69 20.39
N PHE A 276 -14.16 20.55 19.09
CA PHE A 276 -14.26 21.64 18.11
C PHE A 276 -15.60 22.37 18.22
N THR A 277 -16.72 21.63 18.23
CA THR A 277 -18.05 22.22 18.34
C THR A 277 -18.23 22.97 19.66
N GLU A 278 -17.69 22.47 20.77
CA GLU A 278 -17.74 23.17 22.05
C GLU A 278 -16.96 24.49 22.05
N LYS A 279 -15.80 24.51 21.39
CA LYS A 279 -14.99 25.72 21.21
C LYS A 279 -15.67 26.71 20.27
N LEU A 280 -16.24 26.24 19.17
CA LEU A 280 -16.98 27.09 18.23
C LEU A 280 -18.17 27.81 18.89
N VAL A 281 -18.92 27.10 19.72
CA VAL A 281 -20.02 27.72 20.50
C VAL A 281 -19.48 28.63 21.58
N GLY A 282 -18.33 28.32 22.18
CA GLY A 282 -17.58 29.17 23.10
C GLY A 282 -18.40 29.82 24.20
N GLY A 283 -18.31 31.15 24.30
CA GLY A 283 -19.03 31.94 25.26
C GLY A 283 -20.57 31.97 25.08
N MET A 284 -21.07 31.53 23.91
CA MET A 284 -22.52 31.42 23.65
C MET A 284 -23.12 30.09 24.15
N LYS A 285 -22.30 29.15 24.69
CA LYS A 285 -22.78 27.87 25.21
C LYS A 285 -23.92 27.97 26.23
N PRO A 286 -23.90 28.88 27.24
CA PRO A 286 -25.00 29.02 28.16
C PRO A 286 -26.31 29.47 27.46
N PHE A 287 -26.20 30.36 26.49
CA PHE A 287 -27.33 30.81 25.68
C PHE A 287 -27.90 29.69 24.82
N ALA A 288 -27.06 28.95 24.14
CA ALA A 288 -27.46 27.79 23.33
C ALA A 288 -28.18 26.73 24.18
N ILE A 289 -27.65 26.39 25.35
CA ILE A 289 -28.26 25.45 26.30
C ILE A 289 -29.62 25.97 26.79
N THR A 290 -29.73 27.27 27.09
CA THR A 290 -31.00 27.87 27.51
C THR A 290 -32.04 27.87 26.39
N ALA A 291 -31.63 28.10 25.15
CA ALA A 291 -32.52 28.15 23.99
C ALA A 291 -33.04 26.78 23.54
N MET A 292 -32.20 25.73 23.60
CA MET A 292 -32.57 24.41 23.08
C MET A 292 -32.63 23.30 24.11
N GLY A 293 -32.07 23.50 25.30
CA GLY A 293 -31.90 22.52 26.34
C GLY A 293 -30.61 21.66 26.17
N SER A 294 -30.09 21.15 27.28
CA SER A 294 -28.82 20.40 27.32
C SER A 294 -28.85 19.12 26.45
N LYS A 295 -29.97 18.43 26.38
CA LYS A 295 -30.13 17.20 25.57
C LYS A 295 -30.02 17.50 24.07
N ARG A 296 -30.75 18.50 23.58
CA ARG A 296 -30.70 18.89 22.15
C ARG A 296 -29.35 19.48 21.77
N PHE A 297 -28.66 20.16 22.71
CA PHE A 297 -27.30 20.62 22.49
C PHE A 297 -26.31 19.46 22.34
N ALA A 298 -26.45 18.38 23.13
CA ALA A 298 -25.66 17.19 22.96
C ALA A 298 -25.94 16.47 21.60
N GLU A 299 -27.21 16.37 21.22
CA GLU A 299 -27.63 15.82 19.92
C GLU A 299 -27.07 16.64 18.74
N MET A 300 -27.04 17.98 18.86
CA MET A 300 -26.45 18.88 17.87
C MET A 300 -24.96 18.61 17.67
N LYS A 301 -24.18 18.46 18.76
CA LYS A 301 -22.75 18.13 18.67
C LYS A 301 -22.51 16.81 17.96
N GLU A 302 -23.29 15.78 18.28
CA GLU A 302 -23.20 14.49 17.61
C GLU A 302 -23.56 14.54 16.13
N GLU A 303 -24.55 15.34 15.78
CA GLU A 303 -24.95 15.58 14.38
C GLU A 303 -23.82 16.27 13.60
N ILE A 304 -23.17 17.29 14.19
CA ILE A 304 -22.01 17.96 13.57
C ILE A 304 -20.87 16.95 13.38
N ALA A 305 -20.51 16.19 14.41
CA ALA A 305 -19.46 15.19 14.32
C ALA A 305 -19.74 14.11 13.26
N LYS A 306 -20.99 13.67 13.15
CA LYS A 306 -21.44 12.74 12.14
C LYS A 306 -21.32 13.34 10.72
N LYS A 307 -21.75 14.58 10.53
CA LYS A 307 -21.65 15.27 9.24
C LYS A 307 -20.21 15.53 8.83
N ILE A 308 -19.33 15.86 9.77
CA ILE A 308 -17.88 15.96 9.50
C ILE A 308 -17.36 14.61 9.00
N ALA A 309 -17.69 13.51 9.68
CA ALA A 309 -17.26 12.18 9.28
C ALA A 309 -17.79 11.76 7.88
N GLU A 310 -19.03 12.11 7.56
CA GLU A 310 -19.64 11.81 6.26
C GLU A 310 -19.04 12.63 5.10
N ASN A 311 -18.62 13.87 5.37
CA ASN A 311 -18.12 14.78 4.33
C ASN A 311 -16.58 14.78 4.22
N LEU A 312 -15.84 14.37 5.26
CA LEU A 312 -14.37 14.34 5.25
C LEU A 312 -13.77 13.63 4.03
N PRO A 313 -14.29 12.45 3.59
CA PRO A 313 -13.75 11.75 2.42
C PRO A 313 -13.77 12.60 1.13
N SER A 314 -14.70 13.54 1.02
CA SER A 314 -14.84 14.37 -0.18
C SER A 314 -13.76 15.46 -0.30
N ILE A 315 -13.20 15.90 0.83
CA ILE A 315 -12.15 16.93 0.85
C ILE A 315 -10.74 16.34 0.93
N MET A 316 -10.57 15.07 1.31
CA MET A 316 -9.26 14.40 1.41
C MET A 316 -8.39 14.48 0.15
N PRO A 317 -8.92 14.49 -1.08
CA PRO A 317 -8.11 14.64 -2.28
C PRO A 317 -7.21 15.89 -2.28
N HIS A 318 -7.57 16.96 -1.58
CA HIS A 318 -6.75 18.17 -1.46
C HIS A 318 -5.42 17.91 -0.74
N SER A 319 -5.38 16.94 0.18
CA SER A 319 -4.17 16.58 0.91
C SER A 319 -3.24 15.61 0.17
N TYR A 320 -3.68 14.98 -0.93
CA TYR A 320 -2.94 13.84 -1.52
C TYR A 320 -1.54 14.20 -2.00
N GLN A 321 -1.39 15.36 -2.64
CA GLN A 321 -0.08 15.79 -3.13
C GLN A 321 0.87 16.04 -1.96
N TYR A 322 0.45 16.84 -0.99
CA TYR A 322 1.24 17.11 0.21
C TYR A 322 1.61 15.82 0.95
N THR A 323 0.64 14.93 1.16
CA THR A 323 0.87 13.65 1.85
C THR A 323 1.88 12.79 1.07
N THR A 324 1.80 12.74 -0.25
CA THR A 324 2.75 12.00 -1.09
C THR A 324 4.18 12.52 -0.92
N ASP A 325 4.34 13.84 -0.97
CA ASP A 325 5.64 14.50 -0.87
C ASP A 325 6.22 14.37 0.56
N ALA A 326 5.38 14.50 1.57
CA ALA A 326 5.80 14.42 2.98
C ALA A 326 6.18 12.99 3.39
N LEU A 327 5.38 11.99 3.03
CA LEU A 327 5.67 10.59 3.38
C LEU A 327 6.91 10.06 2.65
N ASP A 328 7.16 10.50 1.41
CA ASP A 328 8.31 10.12 0.57
C ASP A 328 8.65 8.61 0.67
N MET A 329 7.60 7.79 0.51
CA MET A 329 7.68 6.34 0.72
C MET A 329 8.59 5.67 -0.30
N GLU A 330 8.60 6.15 -1.54
CA GLU A 330 9.45 5.60 -2.60
C GLU A 330 10.93 5.70 -2.24
N ARG A 331 11.37 6.87 -1.79
CA ARG A 331 12.75 7.08 -1.33
C ARG A 331 13.07 6.18 -0.14
N THR A 332 12.17 6.12 0.84
CA THR A 332 12.37 5.33 2.05
C THR A 332 12.53 3.84 1.75
N ILE A 333 11.63 3.27 0.94
CA ILE A 333 11.72 1.86 0.52
C ILE A 333 13.02 1.61 -0.25
N ARG A 334 13.34 2.47 -1.21
CA ARG A 334 14.55 2.36 -2.02
C ARG A 334 15.82 2.37 -1.17
N GLU A 335 15.98 3.36 -0.29
CA GLU A 335 17.18 3.51 0.54
C GLU A 335 17.34 2.35 1.52
N ARG A 336 16.27 1.95 2.20
CA ARG A 336 16.31 0.82 3.13
C ARG A 336 16.59 -0.49 2.42
N MET A 337 15.98 -0.73 1.25
CA MET A 337 16.22 -1.92 0.46
C MET A 337 17.66 -1.98 -0.07
N GLN A 338 18.26 -0.82 -0.41
CA GLN A 338 19.67 -0.72 -0.81
C GLN A 338 20.64 -0.93 0.36
N SER A 339 20.21 -0.68 1.58
CA SER A 339 21.01 -0.88 2.80
C SER A 339 20.97 -2.31 3.33
N LEU A 340 20.07 -3.17 2.85
CA LEU A 340 20.01 -4.58 3.24
C LEU A 340 21.31 -5.32 2.87
N SER A 341 21.73 -6.24 3.72
CA SER A 341 22.78 -7.19 3.36
C SER A 341 22.33 -8.08 2.18
N TYR A 342 23.26 -8.57 1.39
CA TYR A 342 22.92 -9.44 0.25
C TYR A 342 22.13 -10.70 0.66
N ALA A 343 22.35 -11.20 1.87
CA ALA A 343 21.60 -12.34 2.39
C ALA A 343 20.13 -11.98 2.70
N GLU A 344 19.89 -10.79 3.23
CA GLU A 344 18.54 -10.29 3.50
C GLU A 344 17.81 -9.86 2.22
N PHE A 345 18.57 -9.44 1.21
CA PHE A 345 18.00 -9.03 -0.08
C PHE A 345 17.62 -10.26 -0.94
N GLU A 346 18.28 -11.41 -0.77
CA GLU A 346 17.95 -12.68 -1.44
C GLU A 346 16.64 -13.29 -0.88
N GLY A 347 16.41 -13.19 0.44
CA GLY A 347 15.31 -13.84 1.19
C GLY A 347 14.00 -13.15 1.10
#